data_fc03366811779bb2297aac57f74f0337
#
_entry.id   fc03366811779bb2297aac57f74f0337
#
_cell.length_a   1.000
_cell.length_b   1.000
_cell.length_c   1.000
_cell.angle_alpha   90.00
_cell.angle_beta   90.00
_cell.angle_gamma   90.00
#
_symmetry.space_group_name_H-M   'P 1'
#
loop_
_entity.id
_entity.type
_entity.pdbx_description
1 polymer ?
#
loop_
_entity_poly.entity_id
_entity_poly.type
_entity_poly.pdbx_seq_one_letter_code
_entity_poly.pdbx_strand_id
1 'polypeptide(L)'
;MQRIILVLLFIVVGVTCLGTAAGVWLAHRDPLAALPRPTPGSPSIVEDDRRIAGRRLFHVVIDDATVGRVGFTVSLPDPVPAAPIPVAFVLGGLGRGGANMAPIRDAGANALIGFDWPIPPRLPKGFGFVRQGPDLHGRLMAVPGQVLAALDWALATPWADGKRISILGFSLGALAAPAVQRLAAVHGRRVGWTVLAYGGAGLGDLLSAHPRLRPTWARPLLGALADVLLRPIEPAVHLPHLEGSFLVLAGRDDRLVPAGPAARLRDLTPEPKTVVLFDGDHMGVGANQRELLTQIIAASRDWLVAEGAVNEP
;
A
#
# COMPACT_ATOMS: atom_id res chain seq x y z
N MET A 1 -25.88 14.43 44.74
CA MET A 1 -25.17 13.27 44.23
C MET A 1 -25.95 12.58 43.11
N GLN A 2 -27.21 12.17 43.34
CA GLN A 2 -28.04 11.47 42.33
C GLN A 2 -28.22 12.22 40.98
N ARG A 3 -28.43 13.54 41.00
CA ARG A 3 -28.56 14.37 39.78
C ARG A 3 -27.27 14.43 38.95
N ILE A 4 -26.10 14.48 39.59
CA ILE A 4 -24.81 14.49 38.92
C ILE A 4 -24.56 13.13 38.25
N ILE A 5 -24.88 12.02 38.91
CA ILE A 5 -24.76 10.67 38.34
C ILE A 5 -25.68 10.52 37.14
N LEU A 6 -26.92 11.00 37.19
CA LEU A 6 -27.84 10.98 36.05
C LEU A 6 -27.31 11.80 34.86
N VAL A 7 -26.81 13.01 35.11
CA VAL A 7 -26.21 13.85 34.04
C VAL A 7 -25.01 13.17 33.41
N LEU A 8 -24.10 12.61 34.21
CA LEU A 8 -22.96 11.86 33.73
C LEU A 8 -23.39 10.64 32.91
N LEU A 9 -24.41 9.89 33.36
CA LEU A 9 -24.96 8.76 32.63
C LEU A 9 -25.54 9.19 31.28
N PHE A 10 -26.31 10.28 31.23
CA PHE A 10 -26.86 10.84 29.98
C PHE A 10 -25.75 11.29 29.01
N ILE A 11 -24.68 11.91 29.53
CA ILE A 11 -23.52 12.29 28.69
C ILE A 11 -22.85 11.05 28.14
N VAL A 12 -22.59 10.03 28.94
CA VAL A 12 -21.96 8.78 28.51
C VAL A 12 -22.83 8.08 27.45
N VAL A 13 -24.12 7.94 27.70
CA VAL A 13 -25.06 7.33 26.75
C VAL A 13 -25.13 8.15 25.46
N GLY A 14 -25.24 9.49 25.56
CA GLY A 14 -25.24 10.37 24.38
C GLY A 14 -23.97 10.26 23.54
N VAL A 15 -22.81 10.28 24.17
CA VAL A 15 -21.51 10.11 23.48
C VAL A 15 -21.41 8.73 22.84
N THR A 16 -21.88 7.67 23.55
CA THR A 16 -21.87 6.30 23.01
C THR A 16 -22.81 6.18 21.81
N CYS A 17 -24.03 6.71 21.89
CA CYS A 17 -24.98 6.68 20.79
C CYS A 17 -24.50 7.47 19.58
N LEU A 18 -23.93 8.67 19.78
CA LEU A 18 -23.35 9.48 18.71
C LEU A 18 -22.14 8.78 18.07
N GLY A 19 -21.27 8.20 18.89
CA GLY A 19 -20.12 7.44 18.42
C GLY A 19 -20.52 6.20 17.59
N THR A 20 -21.54 5.47 18.07
CA THR A 20 -22.10 4.31 17.35
C THR A 20 -22.75 4.73 16.03
N ALA A 21 -23.58 5.78 16.05
CA ALA A 21 -24.22 6.31 14.84
C ALA A 21 -23.19 6.80 13.81
N ALA A 22 -22.16 7.52 14.24
CA ALA A 22 -21.06 7.95 13.39
C ALA A 22 -20.28 6.75 12.83
N GLY A 23 -20.01 5.73 13.64
CA GLY A 23 -19.35 4.49 13.21
C GLY A 23 -20.16 3.73 12.18
N VAL A 24 -21.47 3.57 12.39
CA VAL A 24 -22.39 2.95 11.42
C VAL A 24 -22.43 3.75 10.13
N TRP A 25 -22.55 5.07 10.20
CA TRP A 25 -22.55 5.92 9.02
C TRP A 25 -21.24 5.83 8.22
N LEU A 26 -20.09 5.87 8.89
CA LEU A 26 -18.78 5.68 8.26
C LEU A 26 -18.64 4.28 7.64
N ALA A 27 -19.15 3.25 8.30
CA ALA A 27 -19.13 1.87 7.80
C ALA A 27 -19.96 1.66 6.53
N HIS A 28 -20.99 2.49 6.30
CA HIS A 28 -21.86 2.41 5.12
C HIS A 28 -21.47 3.38 3.99
N ARG A 29 -20.49 4.26 4.23
CA ARG A 29 -19.99 5.13 3.15
C ARG A 29 -19.23 4.32 2.10
N ASP A 30 -19.37 4.75 0.84
CA ASP A 30 -18.50 4.24 -0.21
C ASP A 30 -17.03 4.53 0.15
N PRO A 31 -16.20 3.50 0.35
CA PRO A 31 -14.81 3.69 0.73
C PRO A 31 -14.01 4.49 -0.32
N LEU A 32 -14.34 4.36 -1.61
CA LEU A 32 -13.69 5.14 -2.66
C LEU A 32 -14.02 6.63 -2.60
N ALA A 33 -15.21 7.01 -2.11
CA ALA A 33 -15.60 8.41 -1.97
C ALA A 33 -14.79 9.15 -0.90
N ALA A 34 -14.17 8.42 0.03
CA ALA A 34 -13.32 8.98 1.08
C ALA A 34 -11.84 9.12 0.64
N LEU A 35 -11.47 8.54 -0.50
CA LEU A 35 -10.10 8.62 -1.02
C LEU A 35 -9.94 9.87 -1.89
N PRO A 36 -8.97 10.76 -1.59
CA PRO A 36 -8.71 11.92 -2.42
C PRO A 36 -8.18 11.47 -3.79
N ARG A 37 -8.57 12.23 -4.82
CA ARG A 37 -8.20 11.95 -6.21
C ARG A 37 -7.21 13.00 -6.70
N PRO A 38 -6.18 12.62 -7.47
CA PRO A 38 -5.22 13.57 -7.98
C PRO A 38 -5.88 14.55 -8.96
N THR A 39 -5.35 15.77 -8.99
CA THR A 39 -5.72 16.80 -9.95
C THR A 39 -5.00 16.53 -11.27
N PRO A 40 -5.70 16.43 -12.40
CA PRO A 40 -5.05 16.23 -13.69
C PRO A 40 -4.10 17.40 -14.04
N GLY A 41 -2.89 17.04 -14.55
CA GLY A 41 -1.92 18.03 -14.99
C GLY A 41 -1.17 18.75 -13.88
N SER A 42 -1.15 18.21 -12.66
CA SER A 42 -0.34 18.74 -11.57
C SER A 42 1.13 18.87 -11.97
N PRO A 43 1.82 19.97 -11.60
CA PRO A 43 3.21 20.19 -11.98
C PRO A 43 4.13 19.15 -11.35
N SER A 44 5.12 18.70 -12.13
CA SER A 44 6.13 17.75 -11.67
C SER A 44 7.54 18.27 -11.89
N ILE A 45 8.43 17.92 -10.99
CA ILE A 45 9.86 18.24 -11.05
C ILE A 45 10.64 16.93 -11.05
N VAL A 46 11.68 16.84 -11.89
CA VAL A 46 12.62 15.70 -11.90
C VAL A 46 13.88 16.14 -11.18
N GLU A 47 14.29 15.35 -10.19
CA GLU A 47 15.47 15.57 -9.36
C GLU A 47 16.41 14.35 -9.40
N ASP A 48 17.65 14.50 -8.95
CA ASP A 48 18.63 13.41 -8.73
C ASP A 48 18.82 12.44 -9.91
N ASP A 49 18.85 12.98 -11.15
CA ASP A 49 19.06 12.16 -12.35
C ASP A 49 20.50 11.61 -12.41
N ARG A 50 20.61 10.28 -12.34
CA ARG A 50 21.91 9.57 -12.29
C ARG A 50 21.85 8.26 -13.04
N ARG A 51 23.01 7.80 -13.52
CA ARG A 51 23.18 6.50 -14.20
C ARG A 51 24.00 5.56 -13.32
N ILE A 52 23.45 4.38 -13.05
CA ILE A 52 24.09 3.37 -12.21
C ILE A 52 23.77 1.98 -12.80
N ALA A 53 24.82 1.20 -13.05
CA ALA A 53 24.71 -0.21 -13.47
C ALA A 53 23.74 -0.42 -14.66
N GLY A 54 23.89 0.38 -15.73
CA GLY A 54 23.05 0.26 -16.93
C GLY A 54 21.61 0.74 -16.75
N ARG A 55 21.33 1.51 -15.69
CA ARG A 55 20.03 2.09 -15.46
C ARG A 55 20.13 3.59 -15.18
N ARG A 56 19.14 4.33 -15.70
CA ARG A 56 18.92 5.74 -15.36
C ARG A 56 17.95 5.82 -14.19
N LEU A 57 18.39 6.37 -13.07
CA LEU A 57 17.58 6.60 -11.88
C LEU A 57 17.35 8.10 -11.69
N PHE A 58 16.11 8.48 -11.48
CA PHE A 58 15.76 9.85 -11.14
C PHE A 58 14.57 9.90 -10.19
N HIS A 59 14.48 10.95 -9.43
CA HIS A 59 13.39 11.19 -8.50
C HIS A 59 12.40 12.17 -9.09
N VAL A 60 11.12 11.89 -8.96
CA VAL A 60 10.02 12.76 -9.41
C VAL A 60 9.23 13.23 -8.21
N VAL A 61 8.92 14.50 -8.21
CA VAL A 61 8.04 15.12 -7.22
C VAL A 61 6.88 15.79 -7.97
N ILE A 62 5.66 15.45 -7.59
CA ILE A 62 4.44 16.10 -8.06
C ILE A 62 3.86 16.89 -6.89
N ASP A 63 3.56 18.17 -7.11
CA ASP A 63 2.83 18.98 -6.15
C ASP A 63 1.36 19.06 -6.57
N ASP A 64 0.53 18.24 -5.92
CA ASP A 64 -0.89 18.11 -6.22
C ASP A 64 -1.75 18.78 -5.14
N ALA A 65 -2.74 19.57 -5.56
CA ALA A 65 -3.58 20.34 -4.65
C ALA A 65 -4.48 19.49 -3.77
N THR A 66 -4.81 18.24 -4.20
CA THR A 66 -5.78 17.38 -3.52
C THR A 66 -5.09 16.27 -2.72
N VAL A 67 -4.14 15.57 -3.34
CA VAL A 67 -3.43 14.44 -2.69
C VAL A 67 -2.12 14.89 -2.04
N GLY A 68 -1.75 16.16 -2.17
CA GLY A 68 -0.54 16.72 -1.62
C GLY A 68 0.72 16.35 -2.41
N ARG A 69 1.87 16.51 -1.78
CA ARG A 69 3.17 16.23 -2.41
C ARG A 69 3.37 14.73 -2.59
N VAL A 70 3.63 14.30 -3.84
CA VAL A 70 3.87 12.92 -4.25
C VAL A 70 5.31 12.77 -4.66
N GLY A 71 6.07 11.91 -3.99
CA GLY A 71 7.45 11.57 -4.35
C GLY A 71 7.56 10.12 -4.82
N PHE A 72 8.36 9.87 -5.84
CA PHE A 72 8.70 8.53 -6.29
C PHE A 72 10.00 8.50 -7.06
N THR A 73 10.70 7.38 -7.02
CA THR A 73 11.93 7.16 -7.78
C THR A 73 11.61 6.31 -9.00
N VAL A 74 12.08 6.74 -10.15
CA VAL A 74 11.96 6.02 -11.42
C VAL A 74 13.31 5.38 -11.76
N SER A 75 13.28 4.12 -12.19
CA SER A 75 14.43 3.40 -12.70
C SER A 75 14.11 2.86 -14.10
N LEU A 76 14.80 3.37 -15.10
CA LEU A 76 14.70 2.96 -16.51
C LEU A 76 15.97 2.23 -16.96
N PRO A 77 15.89 1.30 -17.93
CA PRO A 77 17.10 0.82 -18.61
C PRO A 77 17.83 1.99 -19.29
N ASP A 78 19.15 1.90 -19.40
CA ASP A 78 19.98 2.91 -20.09
C ASP A 78 20.88 2.21 -21.12
N PRO A 79 20.62 2.39 -22.44
CA PRO A 79 19.64 3.29 -23.04
C PRO A 79 18.18 2.83 -22.88
N VAL A 80 17.25 3.79 -22.85
CA VAL A 80 15.81 3.48 -22.86
C VAL A 80 15.44 2.90 -24.23
N PRO A 81 14.75 1.74 -24.30
CA PRO A 81 14.28 1.19 -25.57
C PRO A 81 13.36 2.14 -26.33
N ALA A 82 13.40 2.07 -27.68
CA ALA A 82 12.51 2.87 -28.51
C ALA A 82 11.03 2.45 -28.40
N ALA A 83 10.78 1.15 -28.18
CA ALA A 83 9.44 0.63 -27.92
C ALA A 83 9.04 0.87 -26.45
N PRO A 84 7.76 1.14 -26.17
CA PRO A 84 7.27 1.23 -24.79
C PRO A 84 7.53 -0.04 -23.99
N ILE A 85 7.92 0.12 -22.73
CA ILE A 85 8.33 -0.95 -21.82
C ILE A 85 7.33 -1.11 -20.67
N PRO A 86 7.21 -2.33 -20.09
CA PRO A 86 6.37 -2.59 -18.93
C PRO A 86 6.75 -1.70 -17.76
N VAL A 87 5.74 -1.36 -16.94
CA VAL A 87 5.90 -0.52 -15.75
C VAL A 87 5.48 -1.29 -14.52
N ALA A 88 6.40 -1.44 -13.56
CA ALA A 88 6.12 -2.05 -12.27
C ALA A 88 6.22 -1.02 -11.15
N PHE A 89 5.09 -0.79 -10.47
CA PHE A 89 5.01 0.07 -9.28
C PHE A 89 5.39 -0.73 -8.05
N VAL A 90 6.42 -0.30 -7.34
CA VAL A 90 6.93 -0.93 -6.12
C VAL A 90 6.44 -0.15 -4.91
N LEU A 91 5.50 -0.73 -4.19
CA LEU A 91 5.00 -0.25 -2.91
C LEU A 91 5.65 -1.10 -1.82
N GLY A 92 6.74 -0.61 -1.24
CA GLY A 92 7.47 -1.32 -0.19
C GLY A 92 7.03 -0.94 1.22
N GLY A 93 7.93 -1.11 2.19
CA GLY A 93 7.75 -0.62 3.56
C GLY A 93 7.92 0.90 3.65
N LEU A 94 7.73 1.45 4.86
CA LEU A 94 7.91 2.88 5.13
C LEU A 94 9.31 3.33 4.69
N GLY A 95 9.37 4.37 3.86
CA GLY A 95 10.62 4.93 3.37
C GLY A 95 10.52 5.50 1.96
N ARG A 96 11.67 5.78 1.38
CA ARG A 96 11.77 6.26 -0.01
C ARG A 96 11.70 5.10 -0.99
N GLY A 97 11.04 5.31 -2.11
CA GLY A 97 10.84 4.31 -3.16
C GLY A 97 12.14 3.77 -3.74
N GLY A 98 13.17 4.60 -3.88
CA GLY A 98 14.50 4.15 -4.30
C GLY A 98 15.11 3.07 -3.39
N ALA A 99 14.92 3.18 -2.07
CA ALA A 99 15.37 2.16 -1.13
C ALA A 99 14.53 0.88 -1.22
N ASN A 100 13.23 1.02 -1.50
CA ASN A 100 12.33 -0.12 -1.69
C ASN A 100 12.60 -0.89 -2.98
N MET A 101 13.11 -0.22 -4.03
CA MET A 101 13.53 -0.86 -5.29
C MET A 101 14.94 -1.47 -5.24
N ALA A 102 15.80 -1.01 -4.34
CA ALA A 102 17.21 -1.42 -4.30
C ALA A 102 17.45 -2.93 -4.24
N PRO A 103 16.59 -3.76 -3.61
CA PRO A 103 16.72 -5.21 -3.66
C PRO A 103 16.45 -5.84 -5.04
N ILE A 104 15.72 -5.15 -5.94
CA ILE A 104 15.41 -5.62 -7.29
C ILE A 104 16.60 -5.26 -8.19
N ARG A 105 17.59 -6.16 -8.26
CA ARG A 105 18.87 -5.89 -8.93
C ARG A 105 18.80 -6.03 -10.43
N ASP A 106 18.01 -6.98 -10.89
CA ASP A 106 17.90 -7.34 -12.30
C ASP A 106 16.46 -7.09 -12.78
N ALA A 107 16.26 -5.86 -13.23
CA ALA A 107 14.95 -5.43 -13.73
C ALA A 107 14.84 -5.50 -15.25
N GLY A 108 15.91 -5.90 -15.98
CA GLY A 108 15.90 -5.99 -17.42
C GLY A 108 15.39 -4.74 -18.14
N ALA A 109 14.75 -4.95 -19.28
CA ALA A 109 14.12 -3.88 -20.07
C ALA A 109 12.72 -3.50 -19.53
N ASN A 110 12.64 -3.24 -18.22
CA ASN A 110 11.40 -2.83 -17.55
C ASN A 110 11.60 -1.51 -16.78
N ALA A 111 10.56 -0.71 -16.68
CA ALA A 111 10.53 0.47 -15.81
C ALA A 111 10.10 0.07 -14.40
N LEU A 112 10.84 0.50 -13.39
CA LEU A 112 10.42 0.39 -11.99
C LEU A 112 10.10 1.77 -11.45
N ILE A 113 9.01 1.89 -10.71
CA ILE A 113 8.61 3.11 -10.00
C ILE A 113 8.43 2.78 -8.54
N GLY A 114 9.36 3.25 -7.71
CA GLY A 114 9.30 3.07 -6.26
C GLY A 114 8.62 4.25 -5.60
N PHE A 115 7.54 4.00 -4.88
CA PHE A 115 6.75 5.02 -4.21
C PHE A 115 7.36 5.47 -2.87
N ASP A 116 7.40 6.78 -2.65
CA ASP A 116 7.81 7.39 -1.39
C ASP A 116 6.60 7.51 -0.46
N TRP A 117 6.66 6.85 0.70
CA TRP A 117 5.57 6.95 1.66
C TRP A 117 5.49 8.35 2.27
N PRO A 118 4.30 8.98 2.31
CA PRO A 118 4.13 10.32 2.89
C PRO A 118 4.18 10.31 4.44
N ILE A 119 4.47 9.16 5.02
CA ILE A 119 4.50 8.94 6.46
C ILE A 119 5.96 8.88 6.91
N PRO A 120 6.31 9.55 8.02
CA PRO A 120 7.67 9.50 8.54
C PRO A 120 8.04 8.06 8.96
N PRO A 121 9.29 7.61 8.72
CA PRO A 121 9.71 6.25 9.05
C PRO A 121 9.71 5.97 10.56
N ARG A 122 9.66 7.02 11.38
CA ARG A 122 9.50 6.94 12.84
C ARG A 122 8.24 7.68 13.24
N LEU A 123 7.24 6.91 13.65
CA LEU A 123 6.00 7.49 14.17
C LEU A 123 6.24 8.19 15.52
N PRO A 124 5.56 9.32 15.78
CA PRO A 124 5.59 9.97 17.07
C PRO A 124 5.07 9.03 18.17
N LYS A 125 5.52 9.24 19.41
CA LYS A 125 5.13 8.40 20.55
C LYS A 125 4.26 9.20 21.53
N GLY A 126 3.46 8.48 22.33
CA GLY A 126 2.68 9.06 23.42
C GLY A 126 1.70 10.14 22.91
N PHE A 127 1.63 11.26 23.61
CA PHE A 127 0.73 12.38 23.27
C PHE A 127 1.02 12.97 21.88
N GLY A 128 2.28 12.91 21.41
CA GLY A 128 2.65 13.35 20.07
C GLY A 128 1.93 12.53 18.98
N PHE A 129 1.70 11.23 19.20
CA PHE A 129 0.92 10.39 18.28
C PHE A 129 -0.55 10.83 18.22
N VAL A 130 -1.16 11.11 19.37
CA VAL A 130 -2.56 11.57 19.44
C VAL A 130 -2.71 12.91 18.72
N ARG A 131 -1.79 13.86 18.95
CA ARG A 131 -1.83 15.19 18.31
C ARG A 131 -1.64 15.13 16.81
N GLN A 132 -0.78 14.24 16.30
CA GLN A 132 -0.50 14.10 14.88
C GLN A 132 -1.41 13.06 14.19
N GLY A 133 -2.26 12.38 14.94
CA GLY A 133 -3.17 11.34 14.43
C GLY A 133 -4.00 11.76 13.22
N PRO A 134 -4.68 12.93 13.26
CA PRO A 134 -5.46 13.41 12.10
C PRO A 134 -4.61 13.65 10.85
N ASP A 135 -3.41 14.22 10.99
CA ASP A 135 -2.49 14.44 9.87
C ASP A 135 -1.96 13.10 9.30
N LEU A 136 -1.57 12.18 10.17
CA LEU A 136 -1.14 10.84 9.77
C LEU A 136 -2.26 10.07 9.06
N HIS A 137 -3.48 10.17 9.55
CA HIS A 137 -4.66 9.58 8.91
C HIS A 137 -4.88 10.20 7.52
N GLY A 138 -4.87 11.52 7.40
CA GLY A 138 -5.01 12.20 6.11
C GLY A 138 -3.94 11.77 5.09
N ARG A 139 -2.69 11.65 5.52
CA ARG A 139 -1.59 11.15 4.68
C ARG A 139 -1.79 9.71 4.24
N LEU A 140 -2.28 8.83 5.12
CA LEU A 140 -2.60 7.44 4.77
C LEU A 140 -3.73 7.37 3.74
N MET A 141 -4.80 8.15 3.94
CA MET A 141 -5.93 8.20 3.00
C MET A 141 -5.52 8.75 1.63
N ALA A 142 -4.49 9.60 1.57
CA ALA A 142 -3.98 10.15 0.31
C ALA A 142 -3.15 9.15 -0.51
N VAL A 143 -2.61 8.08 0.09
CA VAL A 143 -1.71 7.12 -0.59
C VAL A 143 -2.28 6.56 -1.89
N PRO A 144 -3.53 6.06 -1.96
CA PRO A 144 -4.07 5.55 -3.22
C PRO A 144 -4.11 6.60 -4.33
N GLY A 145 -4.52 7.83 -3.99
CA GLY A 145 -4.53 8.94 -4.95
C GLY A 145 -3.14 9.39 -5.37
N GLN A 146 -2.17 9.36 -4.46
CA GLN A 146 -0.76 9.66 -4.77
C GLN A 146 -0.15 8.65 -5.73
N VAL A 147 -0.41 7.36 -5.53
CA VAL A 147 0.07 6.32 -6.47
C VAL A 147 -0.64 6.45 -7.81
N LEU A 148 -1.93 6.82 -7.84
CA LEU A 148 -2.64 7.12 -9.08
C LEU A 148 -2.02 8.32 -9.81
N ALA A 149 -1.61 9.39 -9.10
CA ALA A 149 -0.90 10.52 -9.70
C ALA A 149 0.44 10.09 -10.33
N ALA A 150 1.20 9.23 -9.66
CA ALA A 150 2.44 8.66 -10.19
C ALA A 150 2.17 7.77 -11.43
N LEU A 151 1.07 7.01 -11.43
CA LEU A 151 0.64 6.20 -12.58
C LEU A 151 0.25 7.08 -13.77
N ASP A 152 -0.54 8.14 -13.56
CA ASP A 152 -0.92 9.08 -14.60
C ASP A 152 0.31 9.79 -15.19
N TRP A 153 1.26 10.18 -14.34
CA TRP A 153 2.53 10.74 -14.77
C TRP A 153 3.31 9.76 -15.65
N ALA A 154 3.43 8.49 -15.24
CA ALA A 154 4.15 7.47 -16.01
C ALA A 154 3.48 7.23 -17.38
N LEU A 155 2.16 7.11 -17.40
CA LEU A 155 1.38 6.88 -18.62
C LEU A 155 1.41 8.06 -19.61
N ALA A 156 1.75 9.26 -19.15
CA ALA A 156 1.98 10.43 -20.01
C ALA A 156 3.36 10.42 -20.69
N THR A 157 4.25 9.48 -20.34
CA THR A 157 5.59 9.38 -20.93
C THR A 157 5.63 8.39 -22.11
N PRO A 158 6.49 8.64 -23.13
CA PRO A 158 6.54 7.79 -24.33
C PRO A 158 7.13 6.39 -24.08
N TRP A 159 7.84 6.19 -22.98
CA TRP A 159 8.47 4.91 -22.65
C TRP A 159 7.54 3.93 -21.93
N ALA A 160 6.40 4.37 -21.41
CA ALA A 160 5.52 3.50 -20.62
C ALA A 160 4.55 2.71 -21.51
N ASP A 161 4.56 1.38 -21.36
CA ASP A 161 3.53 0.52 -21.96
C ASP A 161 2.28 0.50 -21.05
N GLY A 162 1.30 1.31 -21.41
CA GLY A 162 0.04 1.40 -20.67
C GLY A 162 -0.80 0.12 -20.62
N LYS A 163 -0.42 -0.93 -21.39
CA LYS A 163 -1.08 -2.24 -21.37
C LYS A 163 -0.43 -3.20 -20.37
N ARG A 164 0.83 -2.94 -19.97
CA ARG A 164 1.62 -3.79 -19.07
C ARG A 164 2.00 -3.03 -17.80
N ILE A 165 0.99 -2.78 -16.97
CA ILE A 165 1.14 -2.11 -15.66
C ILE A 165 0.97 -3.15 -14.56
N SER A 166 1.94 -3.22 -13.66
CA SER A 166 1.94 -4.10 -12.48
C SER A 166 2.08 -3.31 -11.19
N ILE A 167 1.48 -3.79 -10.10
CA ILE A 167 1.71 -3.29 -8.74
C ILE A 167 2.36 -4.40 -7.90
N LEU A 168 3.49 -4.09 -7.30
CA LEU A 168 4.22 -4.97 -6.39
C LEU A 168 4.10 -4.40 -4.97
N GLY A 169 3.16 -4.91 -4.22
CA GLY A 169 2.93 -4.55 -2.83
C GLY A 169 3.67 -5.47 -1.86
N PHE A 170 4.57 -4.91 -1.05
CA PHE A 170 5.33 -5.64 -0.04
C PHE A 170 5.00 -5.12 1.35
N SER A 171 4.58 -5.98 2.27
CA SER A 171 4.24 -5.63 3.64
C SER A 171 3.19 -4.49 3.67
N LEU A 172 3.55 -3.30 4.14
CA LEU A 172 2.66 -2.13 4.11
C LEU A 172 2.10 -1.84 2.70
N GLY A 173 2.93 -2.04 1.67
CA GLY A 173 2.50 -1.90 0.27
C GLY A 173 1.42 -2.88 -0.14
N ALA A 174 1.44 -4.10 0.39
CA ALA A 174 0.40 -5.09 0.13
C ALA A 174 -0.95 -4.73 0.79
N LEU A 175 -0.93 -3.91 1.84
CA LEU A 175 -2.14 -3.36 2.46
C LEU A 175 -2.74 -2.22 1.63
N ALA A 176 -1.90 -1.41 0.97
CA ALA A 176 -2.37 -0.27 0.17
C ALA A 176 -2.75 -0.66 -1.27
N ALA A 177 -2.08 -1.66 -1.86
CA ALA A 177 -2.24 -2.04 -3.26
C ALA A 177 -3.70 -2.29 -3.70
N PRO A 178 -4.57 -2.96 -2.91
CA PRO A 178 -5.97 -3.15 -3.31
C PRO A 178 -6.75 -1.86 -3.48
N ALA A 179 -6.58 -0.88 -2.58
CA ALA A 179 -7.22 0.42 -2.69
C ALA A 179 -6.68 1.22 -3.88
N VAL A 180 -5.36 1.16 -4.13
CA VAL A 180 -4.71 1.77 -5.29
C VAL A 180 -5.28 1.21 -6.59
N GLN A 181 -5.30 -0.12 -6.73
CA GLN A 181 -5.76 -0.77 -7.96
C GLN A 181 -7.25 -0.48 -8.24
N ARG A 182 -8.10 -0.53 -7.20
CA ARG A 182 -9.52 -0.20 -7.35
C ARG A 182 -9.73 1.27 -7.72
N LEU A 183 -8.99 2.20 -7.09
CA LEU A 183 -9.05 3.61 -7.43
C LEU A 183 -8.58 3.85 -8.87
N ALA A 184 -7.49 3.22 -9.30
CA ALA A 184 -7.00 3.28 -10.67
C ALA A 184 -8.05 2.77 -11.68
N ALA A 185 -8.72 1.64 -11.40
CA ALA A 185 -9.75 1.07 -12.26
C ALA A 185 -10.94 2.02 -12.47
N VAL A 186 -11.45 2.68 -11.42
CA VAL A 186 -12.55 3.64 -11.55
C VAL A 186 -12.14 4.93 -12.29
N HIS A 187 -10.82 5.17 -12.43
CA HIS A 187 -10.27 6.25 -13.26
C HIS A 187 -9.86 5.78 -14.66
N GLY A 188 -10.30 4.58 -15.08
CA GLY A 188 -10.00 4.04 -16.39
C GLY A 188 -8.55 3.60 -16.58
N ARG A 189 -7.80 3.39 -15.49
CA ARG A 189 -6.42 2.90 -15.52
C ARG A 189 -6.41 1.42 -15.17
N ARG A 190 -5.97 0.59 -16.10
CA ARG A 190 -5.91 -0.86 -15.90
C ARG A 190 -4.56 -1.25 -15.30
N VAL A 191 -4.62 -1.96 -14.17
CA VAL A 191 -3.50 -2.71 -13.60
C VAL A 191 -3.74 -4.18 -13.88
N GLY A 192 -2.88 -4.80 -14.68
CA GLY A 192 -3.07 -6.18 -15.14
C GLY A 192 -2.62 -7.23 -14.13
N TRP A 193 -1.58 -6.92 -13.34
CA TRP A 193 -0.90 -7.88 -12.46
C TRP A 193 -0.61 -7.24 -11.11
N THR A 194 -0.90 -7.96 -10.04
CA THR A 194 -0.65 -7.46 -8.69
C THR A 194 -0.02 -8.52 -7.81
N VAL A 195 1.13 -8.20 -7.24
CA VAL A 195 1.80 -9.00 -6.21
C VAL A 195 1.40 -8.46 -4.84
N LEU A 196 0.90 -9.33 -3.97
CA LEU A 196 0.53 -9.04 -2.59
C LEU A 196 1.42 -9.89 -1.67
N ALA A 197 2.58 -9.36 -1.30
CA ALA A 197 3.56 -10.08 -0.50
C ALA A 197 3.50 -9.66 0.98
N TYR A 198 3.28 -10.63 1.87
CA TYR A 198 3.27 -10.44 3.32
C TYR A 198 2.27 -9.37 3.79
N GLY A 199 1.11 -9.34 3.15
CA GLY A 199 -0.03 -8.50 3.49
C GLY A 199 -1.11 -9.26 4.26
N GLY A 200 -2.13 -8.52 4.67
CA GLY A 200 -3.31 -9.07 5.34
C GLY A 200 -4.55 -8.23 5.05
N ALA A 201 -5.72 -8.79 5.30
CA ALA A 201 -7.00 -8.10 5.28
C ALA A 201 -7.63 -8.13 6.68
N GLY A 202 -8.17 -6.99 7.12
CA GLY A 202 -8.59 -6.75 8.51
C GLY A 202 -7.56 -5.90 9.25
N LEU A 203 -7.49 -4.60 8.91
CA LEU A 203 -6.51 -3.66 9.49
C LEU A 203 -6.69 -3.52 11.01
N GLY A 204 -7.91 -3.64 11.52
CA GLY A 204 -8.17 -3.65 12.95
C GLY A 204 -7.59 -4.88 13.64
N ASP A 205 -7.73 -6.07 13.04
CA ASP A 205 -7.14 -7.30 13.54
C ASP A 205 -5.61 -7.23 13.53
N LEU A 206 -5.03 -6.72 12.43
CA LEU A 206 -3.59 -6.50 12.29
C LEU A 206 -3.05 -5.56 13.38
N LEU A 207 -3.75 -4.45 13.62
CA LEU A 207 -3.35 -3.49 14.64
C LEU A 207 -3.50 -4.08 16.04
N SER A 208 -4.63 -4.74 16.34
CA SER A 208 -4.88 -5.39 17.64
C SER A 208 -3.83 -6.42 17.98
N ALA A 209 -3.38 -7.21 17.00
CA ALA A 209 -2.36 -8.25 17.18
C ALA A 209 -0.94 -7.68 17.23
N HIS A 210 -0.70 -6.42 16.84
CA HIS A 210 0.64 -5.89 16.66
C HIS A 210 1.46 -5.92 17.97
N PRO A 211 2.63 -6.58 18.01
CA PRO A 211 3.35 -6.86 19.27
C PRO A 211 3.86 -5.61 19.99
N ARG A 212 4.11 -4.50 19.25
CA ARG A 212 4.59 -3.22 19.80
C ARG A 212 3.48 -2.34 20.35
N LEU A 213 2.20 -2.67 20.14
CA LEU A 213 1.10 -1.85 20.62
C LEU A 213 0.93 -2.01 22.14
N ARG A 214 1.07 -0.93 22.87
CA ARG A 214 0.95 -0.86 24.32
C ARG A 214 0.05 0.30 24.75
N PRO A 215 -0.72 0.21 25.84
CA PRO A 215 -0.88 -0.99 26.68
C PRO A 215 -1.74 -2.06 26.01
N THR A 216 -1.55 -3.33 26.37
CA THR A 216 -2.23 -4.47 25.71
C THR A 216 -3.75 -4.45 25.88
N TRP A 217 -4.26 -3.93 26.98
CA TRP A 217 -5.71 -3.81 27.21
C TRP A 217 -6.40 -2.86 26.23
N ALA A 218 -5.68 -1.90 25.64
CA ALA A 218 -6.24 -0.96 24.67
C ALA A 218 -6.30 -1.52 23.24
N ARG A 219 -5.66 -2.66 22.97
CA ARG A 219 -5.56 -3.25 21.62
C ARG A 219 -6.92 -3.49 20.94
N PRO A 220 -7.94 -4.10 21.62
CA PRO A 220 -9.24 -4.31 20.98
C PRO A 220 -9.94 -2.99 20.61
N LEU A 221 -9.85 -1.98 21.47
CA LEU A 221 -10.42 -0.66 21.20
C LEU A 221 -9.72 0.03 20.02
N LEU A 222 -8.39 -0.03 19.98
CA LEU A 222 -7.61 0.55 18.89
C LEU A 222 -7.84 -0.20 17.57
N GLY A 223 -8.04 -1.52 17.62
CA GLY A 223 -8.43 -2.31 16.45
C GLY A 223 -9.80 -1.90 15.92
N ALA A 224 -10.82 -1.83 16.79
CA ALA A 224 -12.15 -1.38 16.39
C ALA A 224 -12.15 0.05 15.80
N LEU A 225 -11.34 0.94 16.37
CA LEU A 225 -11.15 2.29 15.85
C LEU A 225 -10.47 2.26 14.45
N ALA A 226 -9.48 1.40 14.28
CA ALA A 226 -8.81 1.21 12.99
C ALA A 226 -9.77 0.67 11.92
N ASP A 227 -10.64 -0.28 12.24
CA ASP A 227 -11.65 -0.80 11.31
C ASP A 227 -12.57 0.30 10.77
N VAL A 228 -12.88 1.30 11.58
CA VAL A 228 -13.69 2.45 11.16
C VAL A 228 -12.85 3.46 10.39
N LEU A 229 -11.74 3.91 10.95
CA LEU A 229 -10.95 5.00 10.39
C LEU A 229 -10.18 4.59 9.13
N LEU A 230 -9.68 3.36 9.06
CA LEU A 230 -8.90 2.86 7.93
C LEU A 230 -9.74 2.10 6.90
N ARG A 231 -11.06 2.02 7.09
CA ARG A 231 -11.97 1.37 6.15
C ARG A 231 -11.77 1.80 4.70
N PRO A 232 -11.51 3.10 4.37
CA PRO A 232 -11.30 3.53 2.99
C PRO A 232 -10.09 2.89 2.30
N ILE A 233 -9.12 2.36 3.05
CA ILE A 233 -7.93 1.67 2.52
C ILE A 233 -7.88 0.20 2.94
N GLU A 234 -8.92 -0.33 3.58
CA GLU A 234 -9.00 -1.71 4.06
C GLU A 234 -8.99 -2.71 2.88
N PRO A 235 -8.00 -3.61 2.78
CA PRO A 235 -7.92 -4.58 1.69
C PRO A 235 -9.20 -5.40 1.49
N ALA A 236 -9.84 -5.84 2.58
CA ALA A 236 -11.06 -6.66 2.50
C ALA A 236 -12.21 -5.97 1.76
N VAL A 237 -12.22 -4.64 1.74
CA VAL A 237 -13.27 -3.84 1.07
C VAL A 237 -12.99 -3.69 -0.42
N HIS A 238 -11.74 -3.76 -0.83
CA HIS A 238 -11.33 -3.52 -2.22
C HIS A 238 -11.12 -4.80 -3.01
N LEU A 239 -10.51 -5.82 -2.40
CA LEU A 239 -10.14 -7.08 -3.05
C LEU A 239 -11.26 -7.71 -3.88
N PRO A 240 -12.53 -7.85 -3.39
CA PRO A 240 -13.61 -8.48 -4.16
C PRO A 240 -14.01 -7.74 -5.44
N HIS A 241 -13.51 -6.53 -5.64
CA HIS A 241 -13.83 -5.68 -6.80
C HIS A 241 -12.65 -5.50 -7.75
N LEU A 242 -11.58 -6.24 -7.56
CA LEU A 242 -10.40 -6.15 -8.40
C LEU A 242 -10.48 -7.12 -9.58
N GLU A 243 -9.82 -6.73 -10.67
CA GLU A 243 -9.65 -7.53 -11.87
C GLU A 243 -8.16 -7.64 -12.19
N GLY A 244 -7.77 -8.70 -12.89
CA GLY A 244 -6.38 -8.98 -13.26
C GLY A 244 -5.88 -10.29 -12.70
N SER A 245 -4.57 -10.54 -12.83
CA SER A 245 -3.89 -11.70 -12.25
C SER A 245 -3.18 -11.32 -10.95
N PHE A 246 -3.20 -12.24 -9.97
CA PHE A 246 -2.68 -11.98 -8.63
C PHE A 246 -1.67 -13.03 -8.21
N LEU A 247 -0.57 -12.56 -7.59
CA LEU A 247 0.35 -13.40 -6.83
C LEU A 247 0.28 -13.03 -5.35
N VAL A 248 -0.08 -13.99 -4.51
CA VAL A 248 -0.12 -13.81 -3.06
C VAL A 248 1.02 -14.58 -2.42
N LEU A 249 1.92 -13.86 -1.75
CA LEU A 249 3.08 -14.44 -1.06
C LEU A 249 2.93 -14.22 0.45
N ALA A 250 3.07 -15.28 1.25
CA ALA A 250 2.92 -15.18 2.71
C ALA A 250 3.92 -16.08 3.44
N GLY A 251 4.26 -15.72 4.67
CA GLY A 251 5.06 -16.53 5.57
C GLY A 251 4.19 -17.45 6.42
N ARG A 252 4.63 -18.71 6.65
CA ARG A 252 3.92 -19.66 7.54
C ARG A 252 3.97 -19.22 9.00
N ASP A 253 5.09 -18.61 9.42
CA ASP A 253 5.38 -18.23 10.80
C ASP A 253 5.42 -16.69 10.97
N ASP A 254 4.72 -15.94 10.10
CA ASP A 254 4.69 -14.48 10.13
C ASP A 254 4.07 -13.97 11.45
N ARG A 255 4.87 -13.26 12.25
CA ARG A 255 4.45 -12.71 13.55
C ARG A 255 3.88 -11.30 13.44
N LEU A 256 4.08 -10.61 12.31
CA LEU A 256 3.53 -9.28 12.09
C LEU A 256 2.18 -9.33 11.39
N VAL A 257 1.98 -10.32 10.52
CA VAL A 257 0.69 -10.57 9.86
C VAL A 257 0.13 -11.90 10.40
N PRO A 258 -0.80 -11.86 11.35
CA PRO A 258 -1.40 -13.06 11.91
C PRO A 258 -2.11 -13.92 10.86
N ALA A 259 -2.23 -15.22 11.14
CA ALA A 259 -2.80 -16.20 10.22
C ALA A 259 -4.22 -15.83 9.73
N GLY A 260 -5.07 -15.25 10.59
CA GLY A 260 -6.43 -14.81 10.22
C GLY A 260 -6.45 -13.74 9.13
N PRO A 261 -5.84 -12.56 9.34
CA PRO A 261 -5.69 -11.53 8.30
C PRO A 261 -4.98 -12.02 7.04
N ALA A 262 -3.94 -12.85 7.15
CA ALA A 262 -3.26 -13.43 6.00
C ALA A 262 -4.18 -14.39 5.20
N ALA A 263 -4.96 -15.23 5.86
CA ALA A 263 -5.95 -16.10 5.24
C ALA A 263 -7.04 -15.27 4.55
N ARG A 264 -7.60 -14.28 5.24
CA ARG A 264 -8.63 -13.40 4.69
C ARG A 264 -8.16 -12.68 3.42
N LEU A 265 -6.91 -12.20 3.36
CA LEU A 265 -6.35 -11.60 2.16
C LEU A 265 -6.33 -12.60 1.01
N ARG A 266 -5.84 -13.83 1.24
CA ARG A 266 -5.80 -14.89 0.21
C ARG A 266 -7.21 -15.24 -0.29
N ASP A 267 -8.15 -15.40 0.63
CA ASP A 267 -9.52 -15.84 0.30
C ASP A 267 -10.29 -14.77 -0.48
N LEU A 268 -10.11 -13.49 -0.14
CA LEU A 268 -10.76 -12.36 -0.80
C LEU A 268 -10.07 -11.91 -2.10
N THR A 269 -8.82 -12.31 -2.34
CA THR A 269 -8.14 -12.02 -3.60
C THR A 269 -8.81 -12.80 -4.73
N PRO A 270 -9.28 -12.14 -5.81
CA PRO A 270 -10.00 -12.82 -6.89
C PRO A 270 -9.10 -13.73 -7.73
N GLU A 271 -9.74 -14.59 -8.52
CA GLU A 271 -9.07 -15.39 -9.55
C GLU A 271 -8.88 -14.58 -10.85
N PRO A 272 -7.85 -14.88 -11.66
CA PRO A 272 -6.81 -15.90 -11.43
C PRO A 272 -5.80 -15.45 -10.39
N LYS A 273 -5.47 -16.33 -9.45
CA LYS A 273 -4.44 -16.08 -8.45
C LYS A 273 -3.51 -17.27 -8.24
N THR A 274 -2.24 -16.96 -7.98
CA THR A 274 -1.23 -17.92 -7.51
C THR A 274 -0.90 -17.60 -6.05
N VAL A 275 -0.85 -18.64 -5.21
CA VAL A 275 -0.50 -18.49 -3.78
C VAL A 275 0.77 -19.27 -3.49
N VAL A 276 1.77 -18.60 -2.92
CA VAL A 276 3.03 -19.24 -2.49
C VAL A 276 3.27 -18.94 -1.02
N LEU A 277 3.53 -20.00 -0.25
CA LEU A 277 3.83 -19.90 1.18
C LEU A 277 5.32 -20.21 1.41
N PHE A 278 6.01 -19.26 2.02
CA PHE A 278 7.40 -19.42 2.43
C PHE A 278 7.50 -19.85 3.89
N ASP A 279 8.53 -20.61 4.21
CA ASP A 279 8.89 -20.90 5.59
C ASP A 279 9.62 -19.68 6.18
N GLY A 280 9.29 -19.31 7.42
CA GLY A 280 9.90 -18.20 8.14
C GLY A 280 8.95 -17.08 8.56
N ASP A 281 9.54 -16.08 9.25
CA ASP A 281 8.85 -14.91 9.81
C ASP A 281 8.60 -13.83 8.72
N HIS A 282 8.12 -12.67 9.15
CA HIS A 282 7.84 -11.54 8.25
C HIS A 282 9.08 -11.12 7.47
N MET A 283 8.90 -10.77 6.20
CA MET A 283 9.97 -10.26 5.36
C MET A 283 10.68 -9.06 6.02
N GLY A 284 12.02 -9.08 6.02
CA GLY A 284 12.81 -8.05 6.69
C GLY A 284 12.94 -8.20 8.21
N VAL A 285 12.45 -9.31 8.79
CA VAL A 285 12.57 -9.63 10.23
C VAL A 285 13.23 -11.00 10.39
N GLY A 286 14.14 -11.13 11.38
CA GLY A 286 14.81 -12.38 11.70
C GLY A 286 16.18 -12.58 11.06
N ALA A 287 16.79 -13.75 11.31
CA ALA A 287 18.17 -14.05 10.91
C ALA A 287 18.33 -14.23 9.38
N ASN A 288 17.34 -14.82 8.71
CA ASN A 288 17.39 -15.16 7.27
C ASN A 288 16.68 -14.13 6.38
N GLN A 289 16.52 -12.91 6.87
CA GLN A 289 15.73 -11.87 6.18
C GLN A 289 16.19 -11.56 4.75
N ARG A 290 17.51 -11.61 4.47
CA ARG A 290 18.03 -11.33 3.12
C ARG A 290 17.71 -12.43 2.15
N GLU A 291 17.85 -13.69 2.57
CA GLU A 291 17.55 -14.85 1.74
C GLU A 291 16.05 -14.91 1.41
N LEU A 292 15.20 -14.77 2.42
CA LEU A 292 13.76 -14.70 2.24
C LEU A 292 13.35 -13.57 1.29
N LEU A 293 13.91 -12.37 1.45
CA LEU A 293 13.64 -11.25 0.54
C LEU A 293 14.07 -11.56 -0.90
N THR A 294 15.22 -12.22 -1.08
CA THR A 294 15.69 -12.66 -2.39
C THR A 294 14.72 -13.67 -3.02
N GLN A 295 14.26 -14.66 -2.26
CA GLN A 295 13.28 -15.65 -2.72
C GLN A 295 11.94 -15.00 -3.11
N ILE A 296 11.42 -14.05 -2.31
CA ILE A 296 10.19 -13.30 -2.59
C ILE A 296 10.30 -12.51 -3.89
N ILE A 297 11.42 -11.80 -4.08
CA ILE A 297 11.68 -11.01 -5.30
C ILE A 297 11.79 -11.93 -6.51
N ALA A 298 12.53 -13.05 -6.39
CA ALA A 298 12.66 -14.02 -7.45
C ALA A 298 11.30 -14.62 -7.85
N ALA A 299 10.52 -15.09 -6.88
CA ALA A 299 9.17 -15.62 -7.13
C ALA A 299 8.24 -14.58 -7.79
N SER A 300 8.33 -13.32 -7.35
CA SER A 300 7.55 -12.22 -7.94
C SER A 300 7.95 -11.98 -9.40
N ARG A 301 9.24 -11.91 -9.69
CA ARG A 301 9.77 -11.74 -11.04
C ARG A 301 9.39 -12.90 -11.95
N ASP A 302 9.64 -14.13 -11.50
CA ASP A 302 9.42 -15.34 -12.31
C ASP A 302 7.93 -15.48 -12.68
N TRP A 303 7.04 -15.16 -11.74
CA TRP A 303 5.61 -15.12 -11.99
C TRP A 303 5.23 -14.01 -12.98
N LEU A 304 5.75 -12.78 -12.81
CA LEU A 304 5.47 -11.67 -13.72
C LEU A 304 5.96 -11.94 -15.15
N VAL A 305 7.11 -12.60 -15.31
CA VAL A 305 7.62 -13.03 -16.61
C VAL A 305 6.71 -14.09 -17.22
N ALA A 306 6.32 -15.10 -16.45
CA ALA A 306 5.43 -16.17 -16.92
C ALA A 306 4.05 -15.66 -17.36
N GLU A 307 3.54 -14.61 -16.70
CA GLU A 307 2.30 -13.92 -17.06
C GLU A 307 2.46 -12.93 -18.23
N GLY A 308 3.67 -12.70 -18.74
CA GLY A 308 3.96 -11.70 -19.78
C GLY A 308 3.81 -10.24 -19.31
N ALA A 309 3.75 -10.02 -17.99
CA ALA A 309 3.59 -8.72 -17.36
C ALA A 309 4.85 -7.85 -17.50
N VAL A 310 6.01 -8.46 -17.50
CA VAL A 310 7.34 -7.83 -17.62
C VAL A 310 8.18 -8.55 -18.68
N ASN A 311 9.18 -7.86 -19.20
CA ASN A 311 10.19 -8.49 -20.05
C ASN A 311 11.14 -9.32 -19.19
N GLU A 312 11.71 -10.37 -19.77
CA GLU A 312 12.80 -11.11 -19.14
C GLU A 312 13.98 -10.18 -18.81
N PRO A 313 14.74 -10.47 -17.73
CA PRO A 313 15.92 -9.70 -17.35
C PRO A 313 17.03 -9.69 -18.39
#